data_894c017e07e28ea8ab6fdc5180fa30c1
#
_entry.id   894c017e07e28ea8ab6fdc5180fa30c1
#
_cell.length_a   1.000
_cell.length_b   1.000
_cell.length_c   1.000
_cell.angle_alpha   90.00
_cell.angle_beta   90.00
_cell.angle_gamma   90.00
#
_symmetry.space_group_name_H-M   'P 1'
#
loop_
_entity.id
_entity.type
_entity.pdbx_description
1 polymer ?
#
loop_
_entity_poly.entity_id
_entity_poly.type
_entity_poly.pdbx_seq_one_letter_code
_entity_poly.pdbx_strand_id
1 'polypeptide(L)'
;MHDEARLAMIELLNRYNGIQPANVLDIGSYDVNGTYRPIVIDRGWQYTGLDIQPGPNVDIISLDPYRFPILSNTYDIVMTGSTMEHVEAIWLWVPELVRVLKPNGMLAIVTHWQFKEHRYPVDCWRIMPDGMRYLFNLTGKLADYNIAIVSVYDIAATAFKQ
;
A
#
# COMPACT_ATOMS: atom_id res chain seq x y z
N MET A 1 13.71 1.40 1.83
CA MET A 1 12.73 2.01 2.79
C MET A 1 13.53 2.77 3.84
N HIS A 2 13.18 4.01 4.14
CA HIS A 2 13.80 4.80 5.20
C HIS A 2 12.93 4.81 6.48
N ASP A 3 13.51 5.20 7.61
CA ASP A 3 12.86 5.08 8.92
C ASP A 3 11.54 5.87 9.02
N GLU A 4 11.45 7.05 8.38
CA GLU A 4 10.23 7.87 8.38
C GLU A 4 9.05 7.15 7.70
N ALA A 5 9.29 6.51 6.53
CA ALA A 5 8.26 5.72 5.85
C ALA A 5 7.81 4.51 6.68
N ARG A 6 8.76 3.89 7.41
CA ARG A 6 8.45 2.79 8.32
C ARG A 6 7.59 3.25 9.50
N LEU A 7 7.93 4.36 10.13
CA LEU A 7 7.15 4.95 11.22
C LEU A 7 5.75 5.38 10.75
N ALA A 8 5.66 5.99 9.58
CA ALA A 8 4.38 6.36 8.98
C ALA A 8 3.48 5.13 8.79
N MET A 9 4.01 4.02 8.24
CA MET A 9 3.22 2.80 8.09
C MET A 9 2.77 2.22 9.44
N ILE A 10 3.60 2.27 10.48
CA ILE A 10 3.22 1.85 11.83
C ILE A 10 2.01 2.65 12.32
N GLU A 11 2.02 3.97 12.15
CA GLU A 11 0.92 4.86 12.54
C GLU A 11 -0.35 4.58 11.74
N LEU A 12 -0.24 4.33 10.43
CA LEU A 12 -1.38 3.93 9.61
C LEU A 12 -2.00 2.62 10.11
N LEU A 13 -1.17 1.60 10.36
CA LEU A 13 -1.66 0.29 10.83
C LEU A 13 -2.32 0.35 12.21
N ASN A 14 -1.94 1.30 13.07
CA ASN A 14 -2.59 1.52 14.37
C ASN A 14 -4.02 2.06 14.25
N ARG A 15 -4.44 2.53 13.07
CA ARG A 15 -5.82 2.97 12.81
C ARG A 15 -6.77 1.81 12.53
N TYR A 16 -6.24 0.62 12.25
CA TYR A 16 -7.07 -0.54 11.99
C TYR A 16 -7.74 -1.05 13.28
N ASN A 17 -9.07 -1.07 13.27
CA ASN A 17 -9.93 -1.50 14.40
C ASN A 17 -10.86 -2.68 14.02
N GLY A 18 -10.58 -3.34 12.91
CA GLY A 18 -11.35 -4.48 12.41
C GLY A 18 -11.04 -5.80 13.11
N ILE A 19 -11.37 -6.90 12.44
CA ILE A 19 -11.22 -8.26 12.96
C ILE A 19 -9.74 -8.59 13.23
N GLN A 20 -9.49 -9.24 14.35
CA GLN A 20 -8.16 -9.68 14.78
C GLN A 20 -8.07 -11.21 14.91
N PRO A 21 -6.96 -11.87 14.52
CA PRO A 21 -5.81 -11.29 13.80
C PRO A 21 -6.16 -10.92 12.35
N ALA A 22 -5.56 -9.85 11.84
CA ALA A 22 -5.78 -9.39 10.48
C ALA A 22 -4.94 -10.19 9.46
N ASN A 23 -5.49 -10.37 8.24
CA ASN A 23 -4.74 -10.82 7.06
C ASN A 23 -4.29 -9.60 6.27
N VAL A 24 -2.98 -9.42 6.12
CA VAL A 24 -2.35 -8.24 5.51
C VAL A 24 -1.69 -8.62 4.19
N LEU A 25 -1.99 -7.86 3.13
CA LEU A 25 -1.30 -7.92 1.86
C LEU A 25 -0.40 -6.70 1.71
N ASP A 26 0.88 -6.91 1.49
CA ASP A 26 1.89 -5.88 1.19
C ASP A 26 2.21 -5.91 -0.31
N ILE A 27 1.91 -4.81 -1.01
CA ILE A 27 2.09 -4.69 -2.47
C ILE A 27 3.36 -3.91 -2.78
N GLY A 28 4.22 -4.47 -3.64
CA GLY A 28 5.57 -3.98 -3.87
C GLY A 28 6.49 -4.42 -2.72
N SER A 29 6.36 -5.67 -2.32
CA SER A 29 6.95 -6.22 -1.11
C SER A 29 8.42 -6.63 -1.26
N TYR A 30 8.99 -6.58 -2.48
CA TYR A 30 10.39 -6.97 -2.70
C TYR A 30 11.34 -6.20 -1.78
N ASP A 31 12.09 -6.93 -0.95
CA ASP A 31 13.00 -6.31 0.01
C ASP A 31 14.31 -5.87 -0.66
N VAL A 32 14.39 -4.58 -0.96
CA VAL A 32 15.62 -3.94 -1.46
C VAL A 32 16.48 -3.41 -0.30
N ASN A 33 15.85 -2.76 0.67
CA ASN A 33 16.51 -2.08 1.79
C ASN A 33 15.60 -1.97 3.02
N GLY A 34 14.87 -3.04 3.32
CA GLY A 34 13.96 -3.17 4.46
C GLY A 34 12.53 -3.51 4.07
N THR A 35 11.82 -4.12 5.00
CA THR A 35 10.46 -4.68 4.81
C THR A 35 9.52 -4.28 5.94
N TYR A 36 8.22 -4.26 5.66
CA TYR A 36 7.16 -4.07 6.67
C TYR A 36 6.75 -5.38 7.36
N ARG A 37 7.21 -6.55 6.90
CA ARG A 37 6.84 -7.86 7.47
C ARG A 37 6.98 -7.92 9.00
N PRO A 38 8.08 -7.47 9.64
CA PRO A 38 8.21 -7.53 11.09
C PRO A 38 7.11 -6.78 11.82
N ILE A 39 6.73 -5.58 11.37
CA ILE A 39 5.70 -4.78 12.06
C ILE A 39 4.30 -5.38 11.96
N VAL A 40 4.04 -6.23 10.98
CA VAL A 40 2.79 -7.00 10.84
C VAL A 40 2.83 -8.23 11.74
N ILE A 41 3.91 -8.99 11.69
CA ILE A 41 4.08 -10.24 12.47
C ILE A 41 4.11 -9.94 13.98
N ASP A 42 4.76 -8.85 14.42
CA ASP A 42 4.84 -8.45 15.84
C ASP A 42 3.46 -8.08 16.41
N ARG A 43 2.47 -7.78 15.56
CA ARG A 43 1.05 -7.61 15.94
C ARG A 43 0.28 -8.93 16.05
N GLY A 44 0.90 -10.06 15.74
CA GLY A 44 0.23 -11.36 15.64
C GLY A 44 -0.63 -11.50 14.37
N TRP A 45 -0.44 -10.65 13.36
CA TRP A 45 -1.18 -10.66 12.11
C TRP A 45 -0.51 -11.55 11.06
N GLN A 46 -1.28 -11.99 10.07
CA GLN A 46 -0.77 -12.76 8.95
C GLN A 46 -0.28 -11.80 7.84
N TYR A 47 0.92 -12.06 7.33
CA TYR A 47 1.53 -11.25 6.27
C TYR A 47 1.66 -12.05 4.98
N THR A 48 1.29 -11.41 3.87
CA THR A 48 1.54 -11.89 2.51
C THR A 48 2.19 -10.77 1.71
N GLY A 49 3.35 -11.03 1.12
CA GLY A 49 4.03 -10.09 0.23
C GLY A 49 3.73 -10.40 -1.24
N LEU A 50 3.36 -9.38 -2.02
CA LEU A 50 3.16 -9.47 -3.47
C LEU A 50 4.09 -8.50 -4.20
N ASP A 51 4.74 -9.00 -5.28
CA ASP A 51 5.55 -8.17 -6.17
C ASP A 51 5.43 -8.66 -7.63
N ILE A 52 5.92 -7.87 -8.58
CA ILE A 52 5.97 -8.22 -10.02
C ILE A 52 7.09 -9.21 -10.34
N GLN A 53 8.06 -9.38 -9.47
CA GLN A 53 9.22 -10.26 -9.64
C GLN A 53 9.49 -11.11 -8.40
N PRO A 54 10.10 -12.29 -8.54
CA PRO A 54 10.49 -13.13 -7.42
C PRO A 54 11.66 -12.50 -6.64
N GLY A 55 11.70 -12.73 -5.34
CA GLY A 55 12.83 -12.31 -4.51
C GLY A 55 12.52 -12.30 -3.01
N PRO A 56 13.42 -11.73 -2.20
CA PRO A 56 13.23 -11.65 -0.76
C PRO A 56 11.91 -10.97 -0.40
N ASN A 57 11.19 -11.51 0.57
CA ASN A 57 9.92 -11.01 1.08
C ASN A 57 8.70 -11.13 0.13
N VAL A 58 8.83 -11.79 -1.04
CA VAL A 58 7.76 -11.99 -2.01
C VAL A 58 7.18 -13.39 -1.85
N ASP A 59 5.89 -13.48 -1.50
CA ASP A 59 5.14 -14.74 -1.38
C ASP A 59 4.29 -15.01 -2.63
N ILE A 60 3.82 -13.95 -3.30
CA ILE A 60 3.02 -14.02 -4.53
C ILE A 60 3.67 -13.16 -5.62
N ILE A 61 3.84 -13.74 -6.80
CA ILE A 61 4.30 -13.02 -8.00
C ILE A 61 3.10 -12.65 -8.85
N SER A 62 2.95 -11.35 -9.19
CA SER A 62 1.94 -10.86 -10.11
C SER A 62 2.59 -10.20 -11.31
N LEU A 63 2.61 -10.89 -12.45
CA LEU A 63 3.19 -10.35 -13.69
C LEU A 63 2.36 -9.20 -14.28
N ASP A 64 1.07 -9.12 -13.94
CA ASP A 64 0.20 -8.00 -14.29
C ASP A 64 0.02 -7.12 -13.04
N PRO A 65 0.56 -5.89 -13.03
CA PRO A 65 0.44 -4.98 -11.90
C PRO A 65 -0.99 -4.44 -11.70
N TYR A 66 -1.89 -4.64 -12.67
CA TYR A 66 -3.27 -4.14 -12.64
C TYR A 66 -4.30 -5.25 -12.41
N ARG A 67 -3.86 -6.51 -12.30
CA ARG A 67 -4.72 -7.66 -12.02
C ARG A 67 -3.98 -8.75 -11.25
N PHE A 68 -4.09 -8.71 -9.93
CA PHE A 68 -3.43 -9.68 -9.06
C PHE A 68 -4.07 -11.06 -9.13
N PRO A 69 -3.30 -12.16 -9.01
CA PRO A 69 -3.80 -13.54 -8.94
C PRO A 69 -4.44 -13.83 -7.57
N ILE A 70 -5.31 -12.95 -7.12
CA ILE A 70 -5.96 -12.94 -5.82
C ILE A 70 -7.45 -12.70 -6.02
N LEU A 71 -8.28 -13.44 -5.29
CA LEU A 71 -9.74 -13.24 -5.31
C LEU A 71 -10.11 -11.88 -4.71
N SER A 72 -11.27 -11.35 -5.13
CA SER A 72 -11.82 -10.14 -4.52
C SER A 72 -12.16 -10.36 -3.04
N ASN A 73 -12.03 -9.32 -2.22
CA ASN A 73 -12.42 -9.35 -0.80
C ASN A 73 -11.66 -10.41 0.04
N THR A 74 -10.36 -10.52 -0.16
CA THR A 74 -9.52 -11.53 0.51
C THR A 74 -8.82 -11.01 1.75
N TYR A 75 -8.33 -9.78 1.75
CA TYR A 75 -7.49 -9.24 2.82
C TYR A 75 -8.21 -8.21 3.67
N ASP A 76 -7.90 -8.22 4.96
CA ASP A 76 -8.43 -7.25 5.93
C ASP A 76 -7.71 -5.90 5.82
N ILE A 77 -6.42 -5.95 5.48
CA ILE A 77 -5.58 -4.78 5.22
C ILE A 77 -4.83 -5.00 3.91
N VAL A 78 -4.84 -3.99 3.05
CA VAL A 78 -3.93 -3.89 1.90
C VAL A 78 -3.03 -2.70 2.16
N MET A 79 -1.72 -2.93 2.18
CA MET A 79 -0.75 -1.88 2.38
C MET A 79 0.28 -1.83 1.25
N THR A 80 0.90 -0.68 1.07
CA THR A 80 1.99 -0.48 0.11
C THR A 80 2.86 0.70 0.56
N GLY A 81 4.14 0.58 0.41
CA GLY A 81 5.08 1.63 0.75
C GLY A 81 6.19 1.78 -0.28
N SER A 82 6.43 3.02 -0.74
CA SER A 82 7.46 3.35 -1.75
C SER A 82 7.36 2.48 -3.01
N THR A 83 6.13 2.30 -3.51
CA THR A 83 5.83 1.48 -4.69
C THR A 83 4.99 2.26 -5.70
N MET A 84 4.00 3.04 -5.23
CA MET A 84 3.04 3.75 -6.06
C MET A 84 3.71 4.68 -7.08
N GLU A 85 4.81 5.30 -6.71
CA GLU A 85 5.62 6.18 -7.58
C GLU A 85 6.20 5.46 -8.79
N HIS A 86 6.31 4.11 -8.71
CA HIS A 86 6.85 3.25 -9.76
C HIS A 86 5.79 2.59 -10.64
N VAL A 87 4.52 2.81 -10.36
CA VAL A 87 3.40 2.23 -11.11
C VAL A 87 2.93 3.20 -12.19
N GLU A 88 3.03 2.82 -13.47
CA GLU A 88 2.72 3.73 -14.59
C GLU A 88 1.26 4.20 -14.58
N ALA A 89 0.28 3.29 -14.46
CA ALA A 89 -1.16 3.60 -14.51
C ALA A 89 -1.82 3.49 -13.10
N ILE A 90 -1.48 4.39 -12.19
CA ILE A 90 -1.96 4.38 -10.80
C ILE A 90 -3.50 4.42 -10.70
N TRP A 91 -4.21 4.99 -11.68
CA TRP A 91 -5.68 5.02 -11.77
C TRP A 91 -6.29 3.66 -12.11
N LEU A 92 -5.53 2.69 -12.62
CA LEU A 92 -5.92 1.28 -12.78
C LEU A 92 -5.51 0.47 -11.56
N TRP A 93 -4.37 0.80 -10.97
CA TRP A 93 -3.79 0.07 -9.87
C TRP A 93 -4.55 0.25 -8.54
N VAL A 94 -4.93 1.48 -8.18
CA VAL A 94 -5.67 1.75 -6.93
C VAL A 94 -7.02 1.00 -6.88
N PRO A 95 -7.85 0.93 -7.94
CA PRO A 95 -9.02 0.07 -7.96
C PRO A 95 -8.71 -1.42 -7.72
N GLU A 96 -7.56 -1.92 -8.17
CA GLU A 96 -7.15 -3.30 -7.95
C GLU A 96 -6.79 -3.57 -6.48
N LEU A 97 -6.09 -2.62 -5.81
CA LEU A 97 -5.87 -2.68 -4.35
C LEU A 97 -7.22 -2.80 -3.61
N VAL A 98 -8.20 -1.98 -4.00
CA VAL A 98 -9.53 -1.98 -3.39
C VAL A 98 -10.31 -3.25 -3.73
N ARG A 99 -10.11 -3.86 -4.89
CA ARG A 99 -10.78 -5.11 -5.26
C ARG A 99 -10.44 -6.25 -4.30
N VAL A 100 -9.16 -6.42 -3.97
CA VAL A 100 -8.69 -7.51 -3.09
C VAL A 100 -8.94 -7.25 -1.61
N LEU A 101 -9.23 -6.00 -1.24
CA LEU A 101 -9.58 -5.60 0.11
C LEU A 101 -11.01 -6.04 0.45
N LYS A 102 -11.25 -6.58 1.65
CA LYS A 102 -12.58 -6.94 2.16
C LYS A 102 -13.44 -5.69 2.40
N PRO A 103 -14.78 -5.81 2.42
CA PRO A 103 -15.65 -4.78 3.00
C PRO A 103 -15.21 -4.45 4.44
N ASN A 104 -15.21 -3.19 4.80
CA ASN A 104 -14.68 -2.64 6.06
C ASN A 104 -13.17 -2.84 6.26
N GLY A 105 -12.45 -3.37 5.28
CA GLY A 105 -11.00 -3.48 5.30
C GLY A 105 -10.32 -2.13 5.08
N MET A 106 -9.05 -2.03 5.49
CA MET A 106 -8.27 -0.80 5.44
C MET A 106 -7.23 -0.82 4.32
N LEU A 107 -7.23 0.20 3.48
CA LEU A 107 -6.13 0.52 2.56
C LEU A 107 -5.16 1.47 3.26
N ALA A 108 -3.84 1.15 3.24
CA ALA A 108 -2.78 1.97 3.81
C ALA A 108 -1.67 2.21 2.77
N ILE A 109 -1.40 3.46 2.44
CA ILE A 109 -0.41 3.84 1.42
C ILE A 109 0.60 4.82 2.03
N VAL A 110 1.89 4.56 1.83
CA VAL A 110 2.99 5.52 2.03
C VAL A 110 3.73 5.66 0.70
N THR A 111 3.85 6.86 0.17
CA THR A 111 4.52 7.14 -1.11
C THR A 111 5.17 8.50 -1.09
N HIS A 112 5.94 8.84 -2.12
CA HIS A 112 6.64 10.13 -2.18
C HIS A 112 5.76 11.26 -2.73
N TRP A 113 5.68 12.37 -2.00
CA TRP A 113 5.17 13.64 -2.53
C TRP A 113 6.30 14.53 -3.05
N GLN A 114 7.52 14.34 -2.53
CA GLN A 114 8.74 15.01 -2.95
C GLN A 114 9.93 14.07 -2.75
N PHE A 115 10.65 13.77 -3.81
CA PHE A 115 11.89 12.98 -3.77
C PHE A 115 12.67 13.20 -5.06
N LYS A 116 14.00 12.97 -5.04
CA LYS A 116 14.82 12.93 -6.25
C LYS A 116 14.38 11.77 -7.15
N GLU A 117 14.63 11.88 -8.46
CA GLU A 117 14.37 10.77 -9.38
C GLU A 117 15.13 9.51 -8.94
N HIS A 118 14.43 8.39 -8.89
CA HIS A 118 14.99 7.07 -8.58
C HIS A 118 14.15 5.99 -9.27
N ARG A 119 14.73 5.31 -10.25
CA ARG A 119 14.03 4.35 -11.09
C ARG A 119 14.05 2.95 -10.51
N TYR A 120 12.85 2.27 -10.48
CA TYR A 120 12.72 0.91 -10.00
C TYR A 120 11.55 0.12 -10.64
N PRO A 121 11.60 -0.25 -11.92
CA PRO A 121 12.49 0.18 -13.01
C PRO A 121 12.16 1.57 -13.57
N VAL A 122 10.97 2.09 -13.30
CA VAL A 122 10.48 3.43 -13.69
C VAL A 122 10.29 4.30 -12.45
N ASP A 123 10.15 5.61 -12.63
CA ASP A 123 9.82 6.58 -11.57
C ASP A 123 8.86 7.61 -12.17
N CYS A 124 7.57 7.46 -11.90
CA CYS A 124 6.51 8.13 -12.64
C CYS A 124 5.87 9.29 -11.86
N TRP A 125 5.74 9.17 -10.53
CA TRP A 125 4.84 10.03 -9.79
C TRP A 125 5.43 10.63 -8.52
N ARG A 126 4.93 11.85 -8.21
CA ARG A 126 5.00 12.49 -6.89
C ARG A 126 3.58 12.90 -6.53
N ILE A 127 3.02 12.30 -5.48
CA ILE A 127 1.59 12.36 -5.19
C ILE A 127 1.31 13.43 -4.15
N MET A 128 0.51 14.42 -4.53
CA MET A 128 -0.01 15.44 -3.62
C MET A 128 -1.28 14.97 -2.91
N PRO A 129 -1.66 15.55 -1.75
CA PRO A 129 -2.87 15.15 -1.01
C PRO A 129 -4.16 15.13 -1.85
N ASP A 130 -4.35 16.11 -2.72
CA ASP A 130 -5.54 16.15 -3.60
C ASP A 130 -5.49 15.07 -4.68
N GLY A 131 -4.30 14.74 -5.20
CA GLY A 131 -4.12 13.60 -6.12
C GLY A 131 -4.48 12.29 -5.45
N MET A 132 -4.04 12.05 -4.21
CA MET A 132 -4.39 10.86 -3.44
C MET A 132 -5.91 10.79 -3.20
N ARG A 133 -6.52 11.89 -2.81
CA ARG A 133 -7.99 11.98 -2.61
C ARG A 133 -8.75 11.67 -3.90
N TYR A 134 -8.28 12.20 -5.04
CA TYR A 134 -8.89 11.92 -6.34
C TYR A 134 -8.84 10.43 -6.67
N LEU A 135 -7.70 9.77 -6.47
CA LEU A 135 -7.54 8.33 -6.71
C LEU A 135 -8.46 7.49 -5.83
N PHE A 136 -8.64 7.86 -4.56
CA PHE A 136 -9.57 7.18 -3.66
C PHE A 136 -11.02 7.35 -4.12
N ASN A 137 -11.41 8.58 -4.48
CA ASN A 137 -12.75 8.89 -5.00
C ASN A 137 -13.06 8.14 -6.30
N LEU A 138 -12.06 7.95 -7.17
CA LEU A 138 -12.20 7.25 -8.45
C LEU A 138 -12.74 5.82 -8.27
N THR A 139 -12.45 5.18 -7.14
CA THR A 139 -12.92 3.83 -6.85
C THR A 139 -14.42 3.76 -6.53
N GLY A 140 -15.00 4.84 -6.03
CA GLY A 140 -16.40 4.89 -5.54
C GLY A 140 -16.69 3.95 -4.36
N LYS A 141 -15.65 3.38 -3.73
CA LYS A 141 -15.76 2.33 -2.71
C LYS A 141 -14.98 2.61 -1.43
N LEU A 142 -14.30 3.72 -1.35
CA LEU A 142 -13.50 4.09 -0.18
C LEU A 142 -14.15 5.25 0.57
N ALA A 143 -14.05 5.25 1.89
CA ALA A 143 -14.48 6.31 2.79
C ALA A 143 -13.50 6.50 3.95
N ASP A 144 -13.78 7.45 4.84
CA ASP A 144 -13.01 7.74 6.06
C ASP A 144 -11.52 7.99 5.78
N TYR A 145 -11.26 8.88 4.81
CA TYR A 145 -9.89 9.20 4.38
C TYR A 145 -9.11 9.94 5.45
N ASN A 146 -7.91 9.44 5.71
CA ASN A 146 -6.86 10.22 6.37
C ASN A 146 -5.69 10.33 5.40
N ILE A 147 -5.36 11.54 4.98
CA ILE A 147 -4.30 11.84 4.00
C ILE A 147 -3.47 12.97 4.56
N ALA A 148 -2.19 12.76 4.77
CA ALA A 148 -1.28 13.76 5.32
C ALA A 148 0.14 13.64 4.75
N ILE A 149 0.83 14.77 4.58
CA ILE A 149 2.28 14.82 4.42
C ILE A 149 2.87 14.54 5.81
N VAL A 150 3.67 13.49 5.93
CA VAL A 150 4.17 12.96 7.21
C VAL A 150 5.67 13.16 7.40
N SER A 151 6.38 13.43 6.32
CA SER A 151 7.81 13.74 6.35
C SER A 151 8.20 14.72 5.23
N VAL A 152 9.47 15.05 5.14
CA VAL A 152 10.03 15.85 4.03
C VAL A 152 9.77 15.15 2.69
N TYR A 153 9.68 13.83 2.67
CA TYR A 153 9.58 13.03 1.44
C TYR A 153 8.24 12.35 1.26
N ASP A 154 7.54 12.01 2.35
CA ASP A 154 6.42 11.08 2.29
C ASP A 154 5.07 11.72 2.55
N ILE A 155 4.10 11.22 1.81
CA ILE A 155 2.67 11.32 2.08
C ILE A 155 2.17 9.95 2.53
N ALA A 156 1.34 9.94 3.56
CA ALA A 156 0.70 8.75 4.10
C ALA A 156 -0.82 8.86 3.99
N ALA A 157 -1.48 7.78 3.64
CA ALA A 157 -2.92 7.77 3.45
C ALA A 157 -3.55 6.46 3.93
N THR A 158 -4.71 6.57 4.58
CA THR A 158 -5.61 5.44 4.85
C THR A 158 -7.01 5.75 4.35
N ALA A 159 -7.73 4.69 3.98
CA ALA A 159 -9.16 4.71 3.69
C ALA A 159 -9.76 3.34 4.03
N PHE A 160 -11.08 3.29 4.27
CA PHE A 160 -11.79 2.05 4.53
C PHE A 160 -12.75 1.74 3.38
N LYS A 161 -12.79 0.46 2.98
CA LYS A 161 -13.71 0.00 1.94
C LYS A 161 -15.13 -0.11 2.49
N GLN A 162 -16.07 0.49 1.78
CA GLN A 162 -17.51 0.35 2.02
C GLN A 162 -18.09 -0.90 1.34
#